data_6d28291ed527cd399773fd7ac834258a
#
_entry.id   6d28291ed527cd399773fd7ac834258a
#
_cell.length_a   1.000
_cell.length_b   1.000
_cell.length_c   1.000
_cell.angle_alpha   90.00
_cell.angle_beta   90.00
_cell.angle_gamma   90.00
#
_symmetry.space_group_name_H-M   'P 1'
#
loop_
_entity.id
_entity.type
_entity.pdbx_description
1 polymer ?
#
loop_
_entity_poly.entity_id
_entity_poly.type
_entity_poly.pdbx_seq_one_letter_code
_entity_poly.pdbx_strand_id
1 'polypeptide(L)'
;KEVDIEKCGLVIKKEDGGYYDRFRGRIMFPIFNISGKVIAFGGRILEAPIDGREPSTRSVGAKYVNSPETILYQKSKVLYGLHKSKIEILRQDSCIVVEGYMDFLSVYQAGTKNVVATSGTAFGEYQLRILRRMTEKIVAAFDMDEAGENAARRGIELALKEGFEIRILKFGEEFKDPADVLKKDNNLWLKYLQQSRHIVQFYIDSALKKYASASSELSREVQKSVLPAVASLSSELEVAHWIRELSSILNIKEEAIWDALSRIKNLKHEIINNDEKIINAPKSQTRKELLENRVLGMAAKYPDFLKKTIHLEPNFFSGDKQTAFAEIKNGSSSFKDFISRLVLESELFLEGIADAEAEFKKCVHELQKEHTKEKMNILSQKIILA
;
A
#
# COMPACT_ATOMS: atom_id res chain seq x y z
N LYS A 1 19.41 17.75 17.86
CA LYS A 1 18.68 18.93 18.42
C LYS A 1 17.23 18.51 18.67
N GLU A 2 16.50 19.23 19.53
CA GLU A 2 15.08 18.88 19.87
C GLU A 2 14.19 18.80 18.63
N VAL A 3 14.37 19.71 17.69
CA VAL A 3 13.65 19.72 16.39
C VAL A 3 13.90 18.45 15.58
N ASP A 4 15.08 17.86 15.64
CA ASP A 4 15.39 16.62 14.91
C ASP A 4 14.72 15.41 15.59
N ILE A 5 14.63 15.42 16.92
CA ILE A 5 13.93 14.38 17.70
C ILE A 5 12.42 14.45 17.45
N GLU A 6 11.84 15.66 17.35
CA GLU A 6 10.44 15.86 16.94
C GLU A 6 10.18 15.33 15.53
N LYS A 7 11.04 15.69 14.55
CA LYS A 7 10.94 15.20 13.17
C LYS A 7 11.06 13.67 13.06
N CYS A 8 11.78 13.03 13.97
CA CYS A 8 11.84 11.55 14.07
C CYS A 8 10.58 10.95 14.74
N GLY A 9 9.67 11.79 15.24
CA GLY A 9 8.43 11.35 15.88
C GLY A 9 8.62 10.67 17.24
N LEU A 10 9.72 10.97 17.94
CA LEU A 10 10.02 10.42 19.28
C LEU A 10 9.40 11.25 20.39
N VAL A 11 9.21 12.54 20.14
CA VAL A 11 8.59 13.47 21.08
C VAL A 11 7.37 14.14 20.45
N ILE A 12 6.50 14.66 21.30
CA ILE A 12 5.32 15.45 20.93
C ILE A 12 5.47 16.83 21.57
N LYS A 13 5.28 17.88 20.78
CA LYS A 13 5.29 19.27 21.25
C LYS A 13 4.01 19.54 22.05
N LYS A 14 4.15 20.22 23.20
CA LYS A 14 3.03 20.65 24.03
C LYS A 14 2.50 22.02 23.56
N GLU A 15 1.23 22.30 23.84
CA GLU A 15 0.57 23.56 23.52
C GLU A 15 1.21 24.75 24.29
N ASP A 16 1.63 24.50 25.53
CA ASP A 16 2.28 25.43 26.42
C ASP A 16 3.80 25.57 26.21
N GLY A 17 4.34 24.92 25.18
CA GLY A 17 5.76 24.83 24.90
C GLY A 17 6.40 23.60 25.55
N GLY A 18 7.65 23.29 25.10
CA GLY A 18 8.37 22.08 25.52
C GLY A 18 7.88 20.81 24.81
N TYR A 19 8.41 19.67 25.24
CA TYR A 19 8.19 18.36 24.60
C TYR A 19 7.93 17.30 25.66
N TYR A 20 7.30 16.21 25.21
CA TYR A 20 7.19 14.99 26.00
C TYR A 20 7.37 13.74 25.11
N ASP A 21 7.85 12.64 25.70
CA ASP A 21 8.06 11.37 24.98
C ASP A 21 6.75 10.80 24.44
N ARG A 22 6.74 10.43 23.17
CA ARG A 22 5.59 9.78 22.51
C ARG A 22 5.28 8.41 23.10
N PHE A 23 6.31 7.67 23.50
CA PHE A 23 6.22 6.24 23.84
C PHE A 23 6.28 5.95 25.35
N ARG A 24 5.82 6.86 26.20
CA ARG A 24 5.86 6.71 27.66
C ARG A 24 5.15 5.46 28.15
N GLY A 25 5.80 4.67 29.02
CA GLY A 25 5.23 3.47 29.63
C GLY A 25 4.88 2.37 28.64
N ARG A 26 5.70 2.18 27.60
CA ARG A 26 5.41 1.24 26.52
C ARG A 26 6.57 0.28 26.26
N ILE A 27 6.21 -0.96 25.90
CA ILE A 27 7.16 -1.88 25.27
C ILE A 27 7.40 -1.38 23.83
N MET A 28 8.69 -1.25 23.47
CA MET A 28 9.09 -0.71 22.18
C MET A 28 9.37 -1.78 21.15
N PHE A 29 8.81 -1.61 19.95
CA PHE A 29 9.02 -2.45 18.78
C PHE A 29 9.75 -1.63 17.73
N PRO A 30 11.08 -1.80 17.56
CA PRO A 30 11.79 -1.08 16.50
C PRO A 30 11.34 -1.59 15.13
N ILE A 31 11.03 -0.65 14.25
CA ILE A 31 10.63 -0.91 12.87
C ILE A 31 11.85 -0.69 11.99
N PHE A 32 12.16 -1.71 11.18
CA PHE A 32 13.36 -1.73 10.35
C PHE A 32 13.00 -1.58 8.87
N ASN A 33 13.87 -0.95 8.11
CA ASN A 33 13.85 -1.06 6.66
C ASN A 33 14.40 -2.42 6.20
N ILE A 34 14.33 -2.71 4.89
CA ILE A 34 14.80 -3.97 4.31
C ILE A 34 16.30 -4.23 4.52
N SER A 35 17.09 -3.18 4.78
CA SER A 35 18.55 -3.26 5.06
C SER A 35 18.85 -3.46 6.55
N GLY A 36 17.84 -3.55 7.42
CA GLY A 36 18.01 -3.76 8.85
C GLY A 36 18.36 -2.49 9.65
N LYS A 37 18.14 -1.29 9.11
CA LYS A 37 18.30 -0.02 9.84
C LYS A 37 16.95 0.36 10.46
N VAL A 38 16.96 0.82 11.73
CA VAL A 38 15.76 1.31 12.41
C VAL A 38 15.31 2.61 11.76
N ILE A 39 14.03 2.68 11.39
CA ILE A 39 13.40 3.83 10.71
C ILE A 39 12.22 4.40 11.49
N ALA A 40 11.66 3.63 12.44
CA ALA A 40 10.52 4.02 13.26
C ALA A 40 10.37 3.09 14.46
N PHE A 41 9.37 3.35 15.29
CA PHE A 41 9.00 2.54 16.45
C PHE A 41 7.50 2.33 16.53
N GLY A 42 7.10 1.14 16.99
CA GLY A 42 5.80 0.86 17.58
C GLY A 42 5.93 0.81 19.09
N GLY A 43 4.89 1.17 19.82
CA GLY A 43 4.86 1.08 21.26
C GLY A 43 3.55 0.47 21.77
N ARG A 44 3.59 -0.64 22.53
CA ARG A 44 2.43 -1.23 23.20
C ARG A 44 2.43 -0.84 24.66
N ILE A 45 1.28 -0.38 25.16
CA ILE A 45 1.14 -0.04 26.58
C ILE A 45 1.39 -1.27 27.46
N LEU A 46 2.10 -1.08 28.58
CA LEU A 46 2.24 -2.07 29.62
C LEU A 46 0.99 -2.01 30.51
N GLU A 47 0.25 -3.09 30.56
CA GLU A 47 -0.97 -3.22 31.37
C GLU A 47 -0.67 -3.60 32.84
N ALA A 48 0.57 -4.05 33.13
CA ALA A 48 1.02 -4.42 34.46
C ALA A 48 1.91 -3.34 35.09
N PRO A 49 1.84 -3.14 36.43
CA PRO A 49 2.74 -2.25 37.14
C PRO A 49 4.19 -2.70 36.97
N ILE A 50 5.08 -1.78 36.60
CA ILE A 50 6.53 -1.99 36.70
C ILE A 50 6.91 -1.56 38.12
N ASP A 51 7.55 -2.44 38.88
CA ASP A 51 8.06 -2.18 40.23
C ASP A 51 6.98 -1.82 41.27
N GLY A 52 5.77 -2.42 41.20
CA GLY A 52 4.72 -2.24 42.19
C GLY A 52 4.10 -0.82 42.19
N ARG A 53 4.43 0.01 41.24
CA ARG A 53 3.79 1.32 41.03
C ARG A 53 2.57 1.15 40.15
N GLU A 54 1.41 1.61 40.62
CA GLU A 54 0.19 1.70 39.81
C GLU A 54 0.53 2.34 38.46
N PRO A 55 0.00 1.81 37.32
CA PRO A 55 0.14 2.49 36.02
C PRO A 55 -0.35 3.91 36.23
N SER A 56 0.53 4.90 35.99
CA SER A 56 0.12 6.28 36.19
C SER A 56 -1.17 6.50 35.40
N THR A 57 -2.22 7.02 36.04
CA THR A 57 -3.53 7.32 35.45
C THR A 57 -3.46 8.22 34.20
N ARG A 58 -2.27 8.67 33.83
CA ARG A 58 -1.95 9.43 32.61
C ARG A 58 -1.60 8.59 31.38
N SER A 59 -1.57 7.24 31.49
CA SER A 59 -1.35 6.35 30.33
C SER A 59 -2.64 5.88 29.65
N VAL A 60 -3.75 6.61 29.82
CA VAL A 60 -5.01 6.35 29.10
C VAL A 60 -4.82 6.76 27.64
N GLY A 61 -4.27 5.87 26.83
CA GLY A 61 -4.03 6.03 25.41
C GLY A 61 -4.29 4.75 24.64
N ALA A 62 -4.20 4.82 23.33
CA ALA A 62 -4.37 3.67 22.45
C ALA A 62 -3.44 2.51 22.87
N LYS A 63 -3.93 1.27 22.81
CA LYS A 63 -3.18 0.04 23.15
C LYS A 63 -1.84 -0.02 22.39
N TYR A 64 -1.84 0.40 21.12
CA TYR A 64 -0.66 0.55 20.29
C TYR A 64 -0.53 1.98 19.78
N VAL A 65 0.69 2.51 19.75
CA VAL A 65 1.06 3.79 19.14
C VAL A 65 2.25 3.54 18.23
N ASN A 66 2.21 4.07 17.02
CA ASN A 66 3.34 4.03 16.09
C ASN A 66 3.97 5.42 15.93
N SER A 67 5.20 5.46 15.45
CA SER A 67 5.79 6.69 14.91
C SER A 67 4.88 7.32 13.88
N PRO A 68 4.83 8.64 13.77
CA PRO A 68 4.13 9.31 12.67
C PRO A 68 4.84 9.05 11.34
N GLU A 69 4.21 9.41 10.23
CA GLU A 69 4.85 9.45 8.92
C GLU A 69 6.07 10.40 8.98
N THR A 70 7.19 9.97 8.43
CA THR A 70 8.43 10.74 8.34
C THR A 70 9.09 10.56 6.98
N ILE A 71 10.15 11.29 6.69
CA ILE A 71 10.96 11.08 5.47
C ILE A 71 11.54 9.66 5.39
N LEU A 72 11.79 9.02 6.55
CA LEU A 72 12.36 7.67 6.64
C LEU A 72 11.29 6.59 6.75
N TYR A 73 10.11 6.91 7.25
CA TYR A 73 9.06 5.96 7.57
C TYR A 73 7.73 6.35 6.95
N GLN A 74 7.29 5.53 6.01
CA GLN A 74 5.94 5.56 5.45
C GLN A 74 5.29 4.22 5.76
N LYS A 75 4.29 4.24 6.64
CA LYS A 75 3.67 3.05 7.20
C LYS A 75 3.14 2.09 6.12
N SER A 76 2.53 2.63 5.07
CA SER A 76 2.02 1.86 3.92
C SER A 76 3.10 1.18 3.06
N LYS A 77 4.38 1.54 3.25
CA LYS A 77 5.51 1.01 2.47
C LYS A 77 6.39 0.04 3.25
N VAL A 78 6.03 -0.27 4.49
CA VAL A 78 6.86 -1.11 5.36
C VAL A 78 6.11 -2.37 5.74
N LEU A 79 6.79 -3.51 5.70
CA LEU A 79 6.38 -4.77 6.29
C LEU A 79 7.26 -5.03 7.51
N TYR A 80 6.64 -5.14 8.68
CA TYR A 80 7.36 -5.42 9.91
C TYR A 80 8.01 -6.80 9.87
N GLY A 81 9.24 -6.89 10.28
CA GLY A 81 10.00 -8.14 10.31
C GLY A 81 10.63 -8.57 8.99
N LEU A 82 10.33 -7.91 7.86
CA LEU A 82 10.82 -8.30 6.53
C LEU A 82 12.35 -8.42 6.46
N HIS A 83 13.10 -7.53 7.15
CA HIS A 83 14.56 -7.56 7.18
C HIS A 83 15.12 -8.90 7.71
N LYS A 84 14.37 -9.59 8.59
CA LYS A 84 14.71 -10.91 9.13
C LYS A 84 14.17 -12.06 8.26
N SER A 85 13.00 -11.88 7.69
CA SER A 85 12.23 -12.94 7.03
C SER A 85 12.54 -13.11 5.54
N LYS A 86 13.12 -12.09 4.89
CA LYS A 86 13.33 -12.04 3.44
C LYS A 86 14.05 -13.27 2.84
N ILE A 87 15.07 -13.78 3.53
CA ILE A 87 15.82 -14.95 3.06
C ILE A 87 14.94 -16.20 3.11
N GLU A 88 14.17 -16.34 4.19
CA GLU A 88 13.32 -17.49 4.38
C GLU A 88 12.07 -17.46 3.46
N ILE A 89 11.55 -16.27 3.15
CA ILE A 89 10.51 -16.08 2.14
C ILE A 89 11.00 -16.56 0.76
N LEU A 90 12.20 -16.15 0.36
CA LEU A 90 12.81 -16.60 -0.90
C LEU A 90 13.04 -18.11 -0.90
N ARG A 91 13.53 -18.69 0.21
CA ARG A 91 13.86 -20.13 0.31
C ARG A 91 12.61 -21.00 0.25
N GLN A 92 11.51 -20.58 0.89
CA GLN A 92 10.25 -21.33 0.96
C GLN A 92 9.29 -20.98 -0.18
N ASP A 93 9.63 -19.97 -1.00
CA ASP A 93 8.75 -19.42 -2.02
C ASP A 93 7.33 -19.17 -1.49
N SER A 94 7.25 -18.60 -0.28
CA SER A 94 5.98 -18.35 0.41
C SER A 94 6.16 -17.30 1.51
N CYS A 95 5.19 -16.40 1.67
CA CYS A 95 5.16 -15.40 2.72
C CYS A 95 3.88 -15.53 3.55
N ILE A 96 4.04 -15.64 4.86
CA ILE A 96 2.92 -15.56 5.80
C ILE A 96 2.75 -14.10 6.22
N VAL A 97 1.54 -13.55 6.06
CA VAL A 97 1.23 -12.17 6.41
C VAL A 97 0.26 -12.17 7.60
N VAL A 98 0.69 -11.53 8.69
CA VAL A 98 -0.09 -11.35 9.93
C VAL A 98 -0.37 -9.86 10.16
N GLU A 99 -1.21 -9.52 11.15
CA GLU A 99 -1.60 -8.14 11.40
C GLU A 99 -0.61 -7.37 12.27
N GLY A 100 -0.25 -7.92 13.41
CA GLY A 100 0.39 -7.21 14.51
C GLY A 100 1.84 -7.60 14.79
N TYR A 101 2.48 -6.76 15.60
CA TYR A 101 3.85 -7.02 16.09
C TYR A 101 3.93 -8.30 16.92
N MET A 102 2.91 -8.55 17.77
CA MET A 102 2.89 -9.73 18.62
C MET A 102 2.69 -11.01 17.84
N ASP A 103 1.84 -10.98 16.81
CA ASP A 103 1.64 -12.13 15.92
C ASP A 103 2.93 -12.48 15.20
N PHE A 104 3.59 -11.46 14.63
CA PHE A 104 4.90 -11.64 14.00
C PHE A 104 5.90 -12.27 14.96
N LEU A 105 6.04 -11.72 16.18
CA LEU A 105 7.02 -12.20 17.14
C LEU A 105 6.73 -13.64 17.57
N SER A 106 5.47 -13.95 17.86
CA SER A 106 5.04 -15.30 18.27
C SER A 106 5.30 -16.32 17.17
N VAL A 107 4.87 -16.02 15.93
CA VAL A 107 5.06 -16.88 14.76
C VAL A 107 6.54 -17.08 14.43
N TYR A 108 7.31 -15.98 14.48
CA TYR A 108 8.75 -16.03 14.20
C TYR A 108 9.51 -16.81 15.29
N GLN A 109 9.15 -16.64 16.57
CA GLN A 109 9.74 -17.37 17.70
C GLN A 109 9.41 -18.85 17.64
N ALA A 110 8.22 -19.21 17.21
CA ALA A 110 7.77 -20.58 17.01
C ALA A 110 8.48 -21.34 15.88
N GLY A 111 9.39 -20.68 15.14
CA GLY A 111 10.19 -21.30 14.09
C GLY A 111 9.69 -21.02 12.67
N THR A 112 8.53 -20.43 12.48
CA THR A 112 8.01 -20.03 11.17
C THR A 112 8.63 -18.70 10.77
N LYS A 113 9.71 -18.74 9.97
CA LYS A 113 10.59 -17.59 9.71
C LYS A 113 10.20 -16.76 8.48
N ASN A 114 9.35 -17.27 7.59
CA ASN A 114 8.86 -16.59 6.39
C ASN A 114 7.62 -15.72 6.66
N VAL A 115 7.56 -15.05 7.80
CA VAL A 115 6.43 -14.24 8.27
C VAL A 115 6.74 -12.75 8.26
N VAL A 116 5.75 -11.93 7.95
CA VAL A 116 5.80 -10.46 8.05
C VAL A 116 4.49 -9.93 8.64
N ALA A 117 4.51 -8.68 9.19
CA ALA A 117 3.27 -8.06 9.64
C ALA A 117 3.01 -6.72 8.93
N THR A 118 1.71 -6.41 8.72
CA THR A 118 1.25 -5.14 8.16
C THR A 118 1.25 -4.01 9.19
N SER A 119 1.24 -4.36 10.49
CA SER A 119 1.36 -3.46 11.65
C SER A 119 0.31 -2.36 11.71
N GLY A 120 -0.96 -2.74 11.46
CA GLY A 120 -2.12 -1.85 11.57
C GLY A 120 -2.30 -0.92 10.37
N THR A 121 -1.87 -1.35 9.18
CA THR A 121 -2.26 -0.79 7.88
C THR A 121 -2.98 -1.84 7.07
N ALA A 122 -3.89 -1.41 6.18
CA ALA A 122 -4.36 -2.29 5.12
C ALA A 122 -3.18 -2.78 4.28
N PHE A 123 -3.24 -4.05 3.88
CA PHE A 123 -2.25 -4.66 2.99
C PHE A 123 -2.33 -3.98 1.61
N GLY A 124 -1.30 -3.21 1.24
CA GLY A 124 -1.35 -2.28 0.13
C GLY A 124 -0.35 -2.58 -0.99
N GLU A 125 -0.51 -1.85 -2.10
CA GLU A 125 0.25 -2.03 -3.34
C GLU A 125 1.78 -2.02 -3.14
N TYR A 126 2.32 -1.09 -2.35
CA TYR A 126 3.76 -1.03 -2.10
C TYR A 126 4.30 -2.26 -1.37
N GLN A 127 3.52 -2.79 -0.43
CA GLN A 127 3.88 -3.99 0.32
C GLN A 127 3.84 -5.21 -0.60
N LEU A 128 2.83 -5.31 -1.48
CA LEU A 128 2.74 -6.35 -2.50
C LEU A 128 3.91 -6.29 -3.49
N ARG A 129 4.25 -5.12 -4.01
CA ARG A 129 5.41 -4.95 -4.90
C ARG A 129 6.74 -5.36 -4.27
N ILE A 130 6.88 -5.19 -2.95
CA ILE A 130 8.06 -5.67 -2.24
C ILE A 130 8.05 -7.20 -2.19
N LEU A 131 6.93 -7.83 -1.84
CA LEU A 131 6.81 -9.28 -1.75
C LEU A 131 6.95 -9.95 -3.12
N ARG A 132 6.41 -9.35 -4.19
CA ARG A 132 6.48 -9.88 -5.56
C ARG A 132 7.90 -10.18 -6.05
N ARG A 133 8.89 -9.48 -5.50
CA ARG A 133 10.31 -9.73 -5.79
C ARG A 133 10.86 -10.98 -5.11
N MET A 134 10.12 -11.59 -4.21
CA MET A 134 10.57 -12.68 -3.35
C MET A 134 9.70 -13.93 -3.49
N THR A 135 8.41 -13.79 -3.72
CA THR A 135 7.45 -14.89 -3.84
C THR A 135 6.17 -14.44 -4.54
N GLU A 136 5.46 -15.40 -5.10
CA GLU A 136 4.09 -15.23 -5.62
C GLU A 136 3.03 -15.83 -4.70
N LYS A 137 3.43 -16.46 -3.58
CA LYS A 137 2.53 -17.17 -2.67
C LYS A 137 2.42 -16.45 -1.33
N ILE A 138 1.21 -16.12 -0.95
CA ILE A 138 0.89 -15.48 0.32
C ILE A 138 -0.08 -16.34 1.11
N VAL A 139 0.25 -16.58 2.37
CA VAL A 139 -0.66 -17.15 3.36
C VAL A 139 -1.11 -16.02 4.28
N ALA A 140 -2.36 -15.59 4.16
CA ALA A 140 -2.93 -14.55 4.99
C ALA A 140 -3.50 -15.14 6.28
N ALA A 141 -2.95 -14.71 7.42
CA ALA A 141 -3.38 -15.07 8.76
C ALA A 141 -3.92 -13.81 9.47
N PHE A 142 -4.97 -13.23 8.87
CA PHE A 142 -5.64 -12.05 9.39
C PHE A 142 -6.79 -12.44 10.32
N ASP A 143 -7.09 -11.56 11.27
CA ASP A 143 -8.34 -11.61 12.02
C ASP A 143 -9.49 -11.33 11.04
N MET A 144 -10.36 -12.33 10.83
CA MET A 144 -11.48 -12.25 9.89
C MET A 144 -12.77 -11.88 10.64
N ASP A 145 -12.68 -10.96 11.62
CA ASP A 145 -13.85 -10.35 12.22
C ASP A 145 -14.55 -9.39 11.24
N GLU A 146 -15.84 -9.10 11.46
CA GLU A 146 -16.65 -8.27 10.53
C GLU A 146 -16.05 -6.88 10.26
N ALA A 147 -15.28 -6.31 11.18
CA ALA A 147 -14.68 -4.99 11.05
C ALA A 147 -13.35 -5.05 10.26
N GLY A 148 -12.52 -6.07 10.46
CA GLY A 148 -11.27 -6.33 9.74
C GLY A 148 -11.50 -6.88 8.32
N GLU A 149 -12.62 -7.57 8.09
CA GLU A 149 -12.95 -8.26 6.83
C GLU A 149 -12.88 -7.34 5.60
N ASN A 150 -13.39 -6.11 5.67
CA ASN A 150 -13.39 -5.20 4.53
C ASN A 150 -11.98 -4.69 4.15
N ALA A 151 -11.11 -4.44 5.13
CA ALA A 151 -9.75 -3.97 4.87
C ALA A 151 -8.86 -5.13 4.39
N ALA A 152 -8.96 -6.30 5.02
CA ALA A 152 -8.29 -7.53 4.61
C ALA A 152 -8.73 -7.94 3.20
N ARG A 153 -10.03 -7.90 2.91
CA ARG A 153 -10.61 -8.22 1.60
C ARG A 153 -10.05 -7.34 0.47
N ARG A 154 -9.95 -6.02 0.67
CA ARG A 154 -9.36 -5.12 -0.33
C ARG A 154 -7.88 -5.45 -0.61
N GLY A 155 -7.12 -5.74 0.43
CA GLY A 155 -5.72 -6.14 0.28
C GLY A 155 -5.57 -7.47 -0.46
N ILE A 156 -6.44 -8.44 -0.17
CA ILE A 156 -6.50 -9.73 -0.85
C ILE A 156 -6.89 -9.57 -2.32
N GLU A 157 -7.93 -8.79 -2.62
CA GLU A 157 -8.36 -8.52 -4.00
C GLU A 157 -7.24 -7.84 -4.81
N LEU A 158 -6.49 -6.93 -4.19
CA LEU A 158 -5.33 -6.30 -4.80
C LEU A 158 -4.21 -7.32 -5.08
N ALA A 159 -3.92 -8.20 -4.12
CA ALA A 159 -2.91 -9.24 -4.28
C ALA A 159 -3.28 -10.25 -5.38
N LEU A 160 -4.55 -10.64 -5.50
CA LEU A 160 -5.04 -11.48 -6.60
C LEU A 160 -4.86 -10.80 -7.96
N LYS A 161 -5.15 -9.50 -8.08
CA LYS A 161 -4.92 -8.73 -9.32
C LYS A 161 -3.45 -8.65 -9.70
N GLU A 162 -2.58 -8.56 -8.71
CA GLU A 162 -1.13 -8.58 -8.90
C GLU A 162 -0.60 -10.00 -9.21
N GLY A 163 -1.48 -11.02 -9.27
CA GLY A 163 -1.14 -12.39 -9.64
C GLY A 163 -0.52 -13.22 -8.51
N PHE A 164 -0.81 -12.89 -7.25
CA PHE A 164 -0.44 -13.74 -6.13
C PHE A 164 -1.40 -14.91 -5.95
N GLU A 165 -0.87 -16.09 -5.65
CA GLU A 165 -1.62 -17.19 -5.07
C GLU A 165 -1.90 -16.88 -3.60
N ILE A 166 -3.17 -16.74 -3.23
CA ILE A 166 -3.58 -16.40 -1.86
C ILE A 166 -4.21 -17.60 -1.18
N ARG A 167 -3.66 -17.96 -0.05
CA ARG A 167 -4.25 -18.94 0.89
C ARG A 167 -4.64 -18.23 2.18
N ILE A 168 -5.76 -18.63 2.74
CA ILE A 168 -6.28 -18.10 4.01
C ILE A 168 -6.09 -19.13 5.10
N LEU A 169 -5.62 -18.66 6.23
CA LEU A 169 -5.47 -19.44 7.44
C LEU A 169 -6.61 -19.06 8.38
N LYS A 170 -7.50 -20.00 8.64
CA LYS A 170 -8.64 -19.81 9.53
C LYS A 170 -8.45 -20.59 10.81
N PHE A 171 -8.54 -19.90 11.93
CA PHE A 171 -8.48 -20.50 13.27
C PHE A 171 -9.87 -20.97 13.72
N GLY A 172 -9.90 -21.84 14.74
CA GLY A 172 -11.12 -22.16 15.47
C GLY A 172 -11.66 -20.94 16.21
N GLU A 173 -12.95 -20.94 16.55
CA GLU A 173 -13.63 -19.83 17.23
C GLU A 173 -13.02 -19.47 18.60
N GLU A 174 -12.25 -20.39 19.18
CA GLU A 174 -11.51 -20.22 20.44
C GLU A 174 -10.24 -19.36 20.33
N PHE A 175 -9.77 -19.06 19.11
CA PHE A 175 -8.55 -18.29 18.87
C PHE A 175 -8.84 -17.05 18.02
N LYS A 176 -8.35 -15.90 18.46
CA LYS A 176 -8.53 -14.63 17.77
C LYS A 176 -7.41 -14.37 16.76
N ASP A 177 -6.19 -14.74 17.11
CA ASP A 177 -4.99 -14.41 16.36
C ASP A 177 -3.94 -15.54 16.43
N PRO A 178 -2.89 -15.50 15.59
CA PRO A 178 -1.79 -16.47 15.62
C PRO A 178 -1.11 -16.59 16.99
N ALA A 179 -1.00 -15.48 17.72
CA ALA A 179 -0.35 -15.50 19.04
C ALA A 179 -1.15 -16.31 20.05
N ASP A 180 -2.49 -16.29 20.00
CA ASP A 180 -3.33 -17.10 20.87
C ASP A 180 -3.20 -18.60 20.57
N VAL A 181 -3.15 -18.99 19.30
CA VAL A 181 -2.88 -20.38 18.90
C VAL A 181 -1.55 -20.87 19.46
N LEU A 182 -0.50 -20.07 19.27
CA LEU A 182 0.86 -20.42 19.66
C LEU A 182 1.07 -20.45 21.18
N LYS A 183 0.34 -19.67 21.96
CA LYS A 183 0.31 -19.78 23.43
C LYS A 183 -0.20 -21.15 23.89
N LYS A 184 -1.10 -21.76 23.12
CA LYS A 184 -1.67 -23.07 23.46
C LYS A 184 -0.77 -24.22 23.00
N ASP A 185 -0.41 -24.26 21.73
CA ASP A 185 0.43 -25.33 21.18
C ASP A 185 1.05 -24.96 19.83
N ASN A 186 2.35 -25.13 19.71
CA ASN A 186 3.08 -24.91 18.46
C ASN A 186 2.67 -25.91 17.35
N ASN A 187 2.35 -27.16 17.70
CA ASN A 187 1.91 -28.16 16.72
C ASN A 187 0.54 -27.80 16.12
N LEU A 188 -0.32 -27.14 16.92
CA LEU A 188 -1.60 -26.64 16.43
C LEU A 188 -1.42 -25.56 15.37
N TRP A 189 -0.45 -24.66 15.54
CA TRP A 189 -0.08 -23.68 14.53
C TRP A 189 0.34 -24.34 13.22
N LEU A 190 1.23 -25.33 13.28
CA LEU A 190 1.67 -26.07 12.10
C LEU A 190 0.53 -26.80 11.40
N LYS A 191 -0.41 -27.36 12.17
CA LYS A 191 -1.62 -27.97 11.63
C LYS A 191 -2.49 -26.96 10.88
N TYR A 192 -2.71 -25.76 11.44
CA TYR A 192 -3.45 -24.70 10.76
C TYR A 192 -2.76 -24.27 9.47
N LEU A 193 -1.44 -24.12 9.46
CA LEU A 193 -0.67 -23.80 8.25
C LEU A 193 -0.91 -24.83 7.13
N GLN A 194 -0.85 -26.11 7.45
CA GLN A 194 -1.12 -27.20 6.50
C GLN A 194 -2.57 -27.18 5.99
N GLN A 195 -3.51 -26.75 6.82
CA GLN A 195 -4.94 -26.66 6.49
C GLN A 195 -5.33 -25.33 5.85
N SER A 196 -4.36 -24.43 5.55
CA SER A 196 -4.64 -23.19 4.85
C SER A 196 -5.34 -23.48 3.50
N ARG A 197 -6.38 -22.71 3.17
CA ARG A 197 -7.22 -22.92 1.97
C ARG A 197 -7.00 -21.83 0.95
N HIS A 198 -7.11 -22.17 -0.32
CA HIS A 198 -7.15 -21.19 -1.39
C HIS A 198 -8.29 -20.18 -1.13
N ILE A 199 -8.09 -18.91 -1.45
CA ILE A 199 -9.06 -17.83 -1.14
C ILE A 199 -10.43 -18.08 -1.75
N VAL A 200 -10.50 -18.61 -2.96
CA VAL A 200 -11.79 -18.92 -3.61
C VAL A 200 -12.51 -20.03 -2.85
N GLN A 201 -11.81 -21.10 -2.45
CA GLN A 201 -12.37 -22.15 -1.62
C GLN A 201 -12.85 -21.61 -0.27
N PHE A 202 -12.09 -20.71 0.35
CA PHE A 202 -12.51 -20.08 1.59
C PHE A 202 -13.84 -19.32 1.46
N TYR A 203 -14.03 -18.58 0.38
CA TYR A 203 -15.30 -17.89 0.12
C TYR A 203 -16.45 -18.85 -0.19
N ILE A 204 -16.18 -19.94 -0.93
CA ILE A 204 -17.16 -20.99 -1.20
C ILE A 204 -17.61 -21.63 0.12
N ASP A 205 -16.66 -22.06 0.96
CA ASP A 205 -16.97 -22.67 2.26
C ASP A 205 -17.77 -21.73 3.17
N SER A 206 -17.43 -20.45 3.15
CA SER A 206 -18.14 -19.42 3.92
C SER A 206 -19.57 -19.23 3.44
N ALA A 207 -19.79 -19.23 2.12
CA ALA A 207 -21.12 -19.14 1.53
C ALA A 207 -21.97 -20.39 1.84
N LEU A 208 -21.39 -21.59 1.73
CA LEU A 208 -22.06 -22.85 2.05
C LEU A 208 -22.37 -22.99 3.57
N LYS A 209 -21.53 -22.45 4.45
CA LYS A 209 -21.83 -22.44 5.90
C LYS A 209 -23.06 -21.57 6.21
N LYS A 210 -23.27 -20.51 5.45
CA LYS A 210 -24.33 -19.53 5.67
C LYS A 210 -25.66 -19.90 5.00
N TYR A 211 -25.60 -20.54 3.84
CA TYR A 211 -26.75 -20.86 3.00
C TYR A 211 -26.79 -22.32 2.61
N ALA A 212 -27.99 -22.90 2.50
CA ALA A 212 -28.17 -24.28 2.02
C ALA A 212 -27.70 -24.43 0.56
N SER A 213 -27.20 -25.61 0.20
CA SER A 213 -26.75 -25.94 -1.16
C SER A 213 -27.88 -25.73 -2.18
N ALA A 214 -27.52 -25.22 -3.36
CA ALA A 214 -28.42 -24.98 -4.48
C ALA A 214 -29.59 -24.03 -4.21
N SER A 215 -29.51 -23.18 -3.18
CA SER A 215 -30.52 -22.15 -2.92
C SER A 215 -30.26 -20.87 -3.73
N SER A 216 -31.32 -20.06 -3.89
CA SER A 216 -31.21 -18.75 -4.55
C SER A 216 -30.32 -17.79 -3.76
N GLU A 217 -30.32 -17.92 -2.44
CA GLU A 217 -29.49 -17.14 -1.52
C GLU A 217 -28.02 -17.48 -1.69
N LEU A 218 -27.68 -18.78 -1.81
CA LEU A 218 -26.32 -19.23 -2.11
C LEU A 218 -25.83 -18.66 -3.44
N SER A 219 -26.66 -18.73 -4.50
CA SER A 219 -26.33 -18.18 -5.81
C SER A 219 -26.02 -16.68 -5.75
N ARG A 220 -26.80 -15.91 -4.96
CA ARG A 220 -26.56 -14.46 -4.74
C ARG A 220 -25.26 -14.22 -3.97
N GLU A 221 -24.97 -15.02 -2.94
CA GLU A 221 -23.74 -14.89 -2.17
C GLU A 221 -22.53 -15.25 -3.02
N VAL A 222 -22.59 -16.29 -3.82
CA VAL A 222 -21.53 -16.68 -4.77
C VAL A 222 -21.27 -15.54 -5.77
N GLN A 223 -22.32 -14.92 -6.30
CA GLN A 223 -22.19 -13.77 -7.20
C GLN A 223 -21.55 -12.56 -6.52
N LYS A 224 -21.82 -12.34 -5.23
CA LYS A 224 -21.35 -11.19 -4.45
C LYS A 224 -19.91 -11.36 -3.94
N SER A 225 -19.54 -12.55 -3.48
CA SER A 225 -18.28 -12.77 -2.77
C SER A 225 -17.30 -13.67 -3.51
N VAL A 226 -17.77 -14.76 -4.17
CA VAL A 226 -16.90 -15.74 -4.82
C VAL A 226 -16.49 -15.30 -6.22
N LEU A 227 -17.46 -14.95 -7.08
CA LEU A 227 -17.17 -14.57 -8.47
C LEU A 227 -16.23 -13.36 -8.60
N PRO A 228 -16.27 -12.31 -7.77
CA PRO A 228 -15.28 -11.24 -7.81
C PRO A 228 -13.84 -11.71 -7.52
N ALA A 229 -13.67 -12.71 -6.64
CA ALA A 229 -12.37 -13.31 -6.37
C ALA A 229 -11.89 -14.13 -7.57
N VAL A 230 -12.77 -14.98 -8.17
CA VAL A 230 -12.47 -15.71 -9.40
C VAL A 230 -12.13 -14.78 -10.55
N ALA A 231 -12.87 -13.65 -10.71
CA ALA A 231 -12.59 -12.63 -11.73
C ALA A 231 -11.23 -11.94 -11.58
N SER A 232 -10.64 -11.99 -10.38
CA SER A 232 -9.35 -11.38 -10.07
C SER A 232 -8.17 -12.34 -10.25
N LEU A 233 -8.42 -13.62 -10.53
CA LEU A 233 -7.38 -14.60 -10.84
C LEU A 233 -6.72 -14.29 -12.19
N SER A 234 -5.40 -14.43 -12.26
CA SER A 234 -4.60 -14.19 -13.47
C SER A 234 -4.55 -15.39 -14.41
N SER A 235 -4.76 -16.61 -13.90
CA SER A 235 -4.70 -17.86 -14.66
C SER A 235 -6.08 -18.27 -15.20
N GLU A 236 -6.23 -18.33 -16.52
CA GLU A 236 -7.48 -18.78 -17.17
C GLU A 236 -7.82 -20.23 -16.84
N LEU A 237 -6.82 -21.10 -16.69
CA LEU A 237 -7.03 -22.50 -16.31
C LEU A 237 -7.55 -22.62 -14.88
N GLU A 238 -7.06 -21.77 -14.00
CA GLU A 238 -7.54 -21.71 -12.62
C GLU A 238 -8.96 -21.16 -12.54
N VAL A 239 -9.29 -20.14 -13.32
CA VAL A 239 -10.65 -19.63 -13.47
C VAL A 239 -11.60 -20.75 -13.95
N ALA A 240 -11.21 -21.51 -14.98
CA ALA A 240 -12.01 -22.62 -15.50
C ALA A 240 -12.22 -23.72 -14.45
N HIS A 241 -11.20 -24.04 -13.65
CA HIS A 241 -11.33 -24.99 -12.53
C HIS A 241 -12.40 -24.54 -11.54
N TRP A 242 -12.34 -23.29 -11.08
CA TRP A 242 -13.30 -22.76 -10.10
C TRP A 242 -14.72 -22.63 -10.65
N ILE A 243 -14.87 -22.34 -11.95
CA ILE A 243 -16.21 -22.31 -12.58
C ILE A 243 -16.83 -23.69 -12.61
N ARG A 244 -16.05 -24.73 -12.90
CA ARG A 244 -16.54 -26.13 -12.86
C ARG A 244 -16.96 -26.51 -11.45
N GLU A 245 -16.18 -26.18 -10.43
CA GLU A 245 -16.53 -26.42 -9.03
C GLU A 245 -17.83 -25.71 -8.65
N LEU A 246 -17.97 -24.43 -9.01
CA LEU A 246 -19.19 -23.64 -8.76
C LEU A 246 -20.41 -24.20 -9.51
N SER A 247 -20.24 -24.67 -10.74
CA SER A 247 -21.29 -25.31 -11.51
C SER A 247 -21.85 -26.54 -10.79
N SER A 248 -20.96 -27.37 -10.25
CA SER A 248 -21.33 -28.54 -9.47
C SER A 248 -22.06 -28.17 -8.16
N ILE A 249 -21.54 -27.20 -7.42
CA ILE A 249 -22.10 -26.76 -6.13
C ILE A 249 -23.48 -26.12 -6.28
N LEU A 250 -23.66 -25.28 -7.30
CA LEU A 250 -24.88 -24.53 -7.54
C LEU A 250 -25.90 -25.34 -8.36
N ASN A 251 -25.51 -26.45 -8.98
CA ASN A 251 -26.28 -27.22 -9.96
C ASN A 251 -26.78 -26.33 -11.12
N ILE A 252 -25.89 -25.50 -11.65
CA ILE A 252 -26.14 -24.54 -12.75
C ILE A 252 -25.11 -24.84 -13.84
N LYS A 253 -25.50 -24.68 -15.12
CA LYS A 253 -24.58 -24.85 -16.25
C LYS A 253 -23.40 -23.88 -16.19
N GLU A 254 -22.21 -24.33 -16.58
CA GLU A 254 -20.99 -23.53 -16.61
C GLU A 254 -21.16 -22.24 -17.41
N GLU A 255 -21.90 -22.29 -18.55
CA GLU A 255 -22.13 -21.14 -19.42
C GLU A 255 -22.78 -19.97 -18.67
N ALA A 256 -23.76 -20.25 -17.78
CA ALA A 256 -24.42 -19.21 -16.99
C ALA A 256 -23.45 -18.54 -15.98
N ILE A 257 -22.48 -19.31 -15.46
CA ILE A 257 -21.47 -18.79 -14.54
C ILE A 257 -20.43 -17.99 -15.31
N TRP A 258 -20.04 -18.43 -16.51
CA TRP A 258 -19.16 -17.69 -17.42
C TRP A 258 -19.77 -16.34 -17.83
N ASP A 259 -21.07 -16.30 -18.13
CA ASP A 259 -21.79 -15.07 -18.44
C ASP A 259 -21.80 -14.10 -17.24
N ALA A 260 -22.07 -14.62 -16.04
CA ALA A 260 -22.02 -13.82 -14.81
C ALA A 260 -20.62 -13.27 -14.55
N LEU A 261 -19.57 -14.09 -14.72
CA LEU A 261 -18.17 -13.68 -14.58
C LEU A 261 -17.79 -12.58 -15.59
N SER A 262 -18.20 -12.76 -16.85
CA SER A 262 -17.96 -11.78 -17.93
C SER A 262 -18.60 -10.43 -17.63
N ARG A 263 -19.82 -10.40 -17.08
CA ARG A 263 -20.46 -9.17 -16.63
C ARG A 263 -19.65 -8.49 -15.52
N ILE A 264 -19.13 -9.24 -14.54
CA ILE A 264 -18.29 -8.69 -13.46
C ILE A 264 -16.98 -8.12 -14.02
N LYS A 265 -16.33 -8.81 -14.96
CA LYS A 265 -15.10 -8.32 -15.62
C LYS A 265 -15.39 -7.04 -16.43
N ASN A 266 -16.49 -7.01 -17.20
CA ASN A 266 -16.88 -5.84 -17.99
C ASN A 266 -17.26 -4.66 -17.10
N LEU A 267 -18.03 -4.85 -16.02
CA LEU A 267 -18.31 -3.80 -15.04
C LEU A 267 -17.04 -3.26 -14.39
N LYS A 268 -16.07 -4.12 -14.06
CA LYS A 268 -14.76 -3.69 -13.56
C LYS A 268 -14.00 -2.87 -14.62
N HIS A 269 -14.05 -3.27 -15.91
CA HIS A 269 -13.47 -2.50 -17.02
C HIS A 269 -14.19 -1.17 -17.24
N GLU A 270 -15.51 -1.13 -17.17
CA GLU A 270 -16.29 0.11 -17.29
C GLU A 270 -16.08 1.05 -16.10
N ILE A 271 -15.98 0.53 -14.88
CA ILE A 271 -15.64 1.31 -13.69
C ILE A 271 -14.20 1.84 -13.80
N ILE A 272 -13.24 1.02 -14.21
CA ILE A 272 -11.85 1.46 -14.43
C ILE A 272 -11.80 2.49 -15.57
N ASN A 273 -12.51 2.28 -16.67
CA ASN A 273 -12.59 3.23 -17.79
C ASN A 273 -13.42 4.48 -17.44
N ASN A 274 -14.44 4.39 -16.58
CA ASN A 274 -15.17 5.54 -16.08
C ASN A 274 -14.43 6.21 -14.92
N ASP A 275 -13.75 5.48 -14.06
CA ASP A 275 -12.80 6.03 -13.09
C ASP A 275 -11.57 6.62 -13.80
N GLU A 276 -11.10 6.06 -14.93
CA GLU A 276 -10.13 6.72 -15.80
C GLU A 276 -10.71 7.96 -16.52
N LYS A 277 -12.00 8.07 -16.70
CA LYS A 277 -12.69 9.28 -17.19
C LYS A 277 -13.04 10.27 -16.09
N ILE A 278 -13.31 9.81 -14.87
CA ILE A 278 -13.63 10.65 -13.69
C ILE A 278 -12.37 10.85 -12.83
N ILE A 279 -11.48 9.90 -12.79
CA ILE A 279 -10.14 9.97 -12.27
C ILE A 279 -9.19 10.02 -13.47
N ASN A 280 -9.14 11.17 -14.15
CA ASN A 280 -7.85 11.73 -14.51
C ASN A 280 -7.10 12.05 -13.19
N ALA A 281 -7.04 11.10 -12.27
CA ALA A 281 -5.98 11.05 -11.30
C ALA A 281 -4.73 10.74 -12.13
N PRO A 282 -3.72 11.61 -12.14
CA PRO A 282 -2.57 11.47 -12.96
C PRO A 282 -1.97 10.09 -12.70
N LYS A 283 -1.67 9.30 -13.75
CA LYS A 283 -0.63 8.26 -13.73
C LYS A 283 0.42 8.77 -12.79
N SER A 284 0.85 7.99 -11.79
CA SER A 284 1.79 8.47 -10.78
C SER A 284 2.85 9.28 -11.49
N GLN A 285 2.73 10.61 -11.41
CA GLN A 285 3.53 11.53 -12.20
C GLN A 285 4.96 11.20 -11.88
N THR A 286 5.77 10.97 -12.87
CA THR A 286 7.20 10.81 -12.66
C THR A 286 7.70 12.06 -11.94
N ARG A 287 8.79 11.95 -11.20
CA ARG A 287 9.40 13.11 -10.53
C ARG A 287 9.62 14.26 -11.52
N LYS A 288 10.00 13.93 -12.76
CA LYS A 288 10.17 14.91 -13.84
C LYS A 288 8.86 15.59 -14.20
N GLU A 289 7.79 14.83 -14.44
CA GLU A 289 6.47 15.40 -14.77
C GLU A 289 5.92 16.30 -13.67
N LEU A 290 6.15 15.94 -12.40
CA LEU A 290 5.75 16.78 -11.26
C LEU A 290 6.53 18.11 -11.22
N LEU A 291 7.83 18.07 -11.50
CA LEU A 291 8.68 19.26 -11.58
C LEU A 291 8.29 20.14 -12.76
N GLU A 292 8.03 19.55 -13.94
CA GLU A 292 7.52 20.26 -15.12
C GLU A 292 6.23 21.02 -14.81
N ASN A 293 5.24 20.35 -14.18
CA ASN A 293 3.97 20.97 -13.82
C ASN A 293 4.16 22.14 -12.84
N ARG A 294 4.98 21.97 -11.82
CA ARG A 294 5.27 23.02 -10.83
C ARG A 294 5.95 24.21 -11.47
N VAL A 295 6.95 23.98 -12.30
CA VAL A 295 7.68 25.06 -13.00
C VAL A 295 6.76 25.81 -13.94
N LEU A 296 5.95 25.13 -14.76
CA LEU A 296 4.99 25.75 -15.67
C LEU A 296 3.90 26.53 -14.94
N GLY A 297 3.32 25.95 -13.87
CA GLY A 297 2.27 26.62 -13.08
C GLY A 297 2.79 27.88 -12.39
N MET A 298 3.97 27.81 -11.76
CA MET A 298 4.60 28.99 -11.14
C MET A 298 5.00 30.03 -12.18
N ALA A 299 5.53 29.63 -13.34
CA ALA A 299 5.89 30.53 -14.43
C ALA A 299 4.67 31.24 -15.04
N ALA A 300 3.54 30.55 -15.15
CA ALA A 300 2.29 31.15 -15.63
C ALA A 300 1.70 32.13 -14.62
N LYS A 301 1.79 31.81 -13.31
CA LYS A 301 1.30 32.70 -12.24
C LYS A 301 2.20 33.91 -12.01
N TYR A 302 3.52 33.72 -12.13
CA TYR A 302 4.53 34.74 -11.87
C TYR A 302 5.47 34.88 -13.10
N PRO A 303 5.05 35.56 -14.19
CA PRO A 303 5.84 35.65 -15.42
C PRO A 303 7.23 36.27 -15.24
N ASP A 304 7.40 37.09 -14.21
CA ASP A 304 8.69 37.70 -13.90
C ASP A 304 9.75 36.70 -13.42
N PHE A 305 9.34 35.51 -12.93
CA PHE A 305 10.28 34.45 -12.57
C PHE A 305 11.03 33.92 -13.79
N LEU A 306 10.37 33.87 -14.97
CA LEU A 306 11.02 33.47 -16.24
C LEU A 306 12.07 34.47 -16.69
N LYS A 307 11.85 35.79 -16.50
CA LYS A 307 12.79 36.84 -16.86
C LYS A 307 14.12 36.74 -16.10
N LYS A 308 14.07 36.21 -14.88
CA LYS A 308 15.23 36.05 -13.99
C LYS A 308 15.95 34.70 -14.17
N THR A 309 15.40 33.78 -14.99
CA THR A 309 15.92 32.40 -15.13
C THR A 309 16.46 32.19 -16.51
N ILE A 310 17.77 32.45 -16.72
CA ILE A 310 18.43 32.63 -18.03
C ILE A 310 18.57 31.32 -18.83
N HIS A 311 18.31 30.12 -18.29
CA HIS A 311 18.64 28.86 -18.95
C HIS A 311 17.50 27.83 -19.00
N LEU A 312 16.23 28.25 -18.96
CA LEU A 312 15.11 27.36 -19.11
C LEU A 312 14.65 27.35 -20.59
N GLU A 313 14.79 26.20 -21.25
CA GLU A 313 14.45 26.00 -22.67
C GLU A 313 13.27 25.01 -22.81
N PRO A 314 12.51 25.07 -23.92
CA PRO A 314 11.39 24.18 -24.19
C PRO A 314 11.76 22.68 -24.10
N ASN A 315 12.99 22.32 -24.45
CA ASN A 315 13.48 20.95 -24.49
C ASN A 315 13.63 20.29 -23.09
N PHE A 316 13.51 21.06 -21.99
CA PHE A 316 13.43 20.52 -20.63
C PHE A 316 12.07 19.89 -20.33
N PHE A 317 11.04 20.21 -21.11
CA PHE A 317 9.67 19.76 -20.93
C PHE A 317 9.31 18.64 -21.89
N SER A 318 8.34 17.79 -21.52
CA SER A 318 7.89 16.63 -22.28
C SER A 318 6.53 16.93 -22.98
N GLY A 319 6.35 16.45 -24.22
CA GLY A 319 5.07 16.50 -24.93
C GLY A 319 4.45 17.91 -25.01
N ASP A 320 3.15 18.01 -24.72
CA ASP A 320 2.38 19.27 -24.81
C ASP A 320 2.88 20.38 -23.87
N LYS A 321 3.69 20.04 -22.88
CA LYS A 321 4.27 21.00 -21.95
C LYS A 321 5.35 21.86 -22.59
N GLN A 322 6.00 21.40 -23.67
CA GLN A 322 6.91 22.22 -24.47
C GLN A 322 6.16 23.38 -25.11
N THR A 323 5.00 23.08 -25.68
CA THR A 323 4.13 24.10 -26.32
C THR A 323 3.56 25.05 -25.25
N ALA A 324 3.11 24.50 -24.11
CA ALA A 324 2.63 25.33 -23.01
C ALA A 324 3.71 26.28 -22.47
N PHE A 325 4.95 25.83 -22.36
CA PHE A 325 6.07 26.70 -21.95
C PHE A 325 6.33 27.83 -22.95
N ALA A 326 6.32 27.53 -24.27
CA ALA A 326 6.50 28.51 -25.29
C ALA A 326 5.38 29.57 -25.27
N GLU A 327 4.13 29.16 -25.03
CA GLU A 327 2.99 30.07 -24.91
C GLU A 327 3.08 30.96 -23.67
N ILE A 328 3.44 30.40 -22.50
CA ILE A 328 3.64 31.18 -21.27
C ILE A 328 4.72 32.21 -21.47
N LYS A 329 5.82 31.87 -22.17
CA LYS A 329 6.92 32.77 -22.50
C LYS A 329 6.52 33.89 -23.43
N ASN A 330 5.63 33.61 -24.40
CA ASN A 330 5.20 34.55 -25.45
C ASN A 330 3.90 35.29 -25.08
N GLY A 331 3.25 34.98 -23.99
CA GLY A 331 2.00 35.61 -23.54
C GLY A 331 0.78 35.25 -24.39
N SER A 332 0.81 34.10 -25.10
CA SER A 332 -0.32 33.61 -25.91
C SER A 332 -1.21 32.63 -25.08
N SER A 333 -2.44 32.36 -25.53
CA SER A 333 -3.47 31.78 -24.66
C SER A 333 -4.25 30.60 -25.27
N SER A 334 -3.64 29.78 -26.13
CA SER A 334 -4.33 28.63 -26.75
C SER A 334 -4.59 27.47 -25.77
N PHE A 335 -3.77 27.32 -24.76
CA PHE A 335 -3.86 26.26 -23.72
C PHE A 335 -4.45 26.73 -22.36
N LYS A 336 -5.44 27.65 -22.41
CA LYS A 336 -5.99 28.29 -21.21
C LYS A 336 -6.38 27.31 -20.08
N ASP A 337 -7.14 26.28 -20.39
CA ASP A 337 -7.65 25.33 -19.38
C ASP A 337 -6.52 24.49 -18.78
N PHE A 338 -5.57 24.05 -19.60
CA PHE A 338 -4.40 23.31 -19.14
C PHE A 338 -3.50 24.16 -18.24
N ILE A 339 -3.20 25.40 -18.67
CA ILE A 339 -2.39 26.34 -17.87
C ILE A 339 -3.10 26.72 -16.56
N SER A 340 -4.42 26.97 -16.59
CA SER A 340 -5.20 27.28 -15.38
C SER A 340 -5.16 26.15 -14.35
N ARG A 341 -5.20 24.89 -14.79
CA ARG A 341 -5.03 23.73 -13.93
C ARG A 341 -3.63 23.68 -13.31
N LEU A 342 -2.57 23.91 -14.09
CA LEU A 342 -1.20 23.94 -13.58
C LEU A 342 -0.97 25.09 -12.58
N VAL A 343 -1.59 26.24 -12.78
CA VAL A 343 -1.59 27.35 -11.84
C VAL A 343 -2.21 26.92 -10.51
N LEU A 344 -3.39 26.30 -10.54
CA LEU A 344 -4.06 25.81 -9.31
C LEU A 344 -3.20 24.77 -8.58
N GLU A 345 -2.62 23.79 -9.29
CA GLU A 345 -1.72 22.80 -8.71
C GLU A 345 -0.48 23.46 -8.07
N SER A 346 0.05 24.52 -8.69
CA SER A 346 1.20 25.27 -8.13
C SER A 346 0.81 26.13 -6.90
N GLU A 347 -0.41 26.62 -6.83
CA GLU A 347 -0.93 27.35 -5.66
C GLU A 347 -1.01 26.43 -4.44
N LEU A 348 -1.60 25.24 -4.60
CA LEU A 348 -1.64 24.24 -3.54
C LEU A 348 -0.23 23.81 -3.10
N PHE A 349 0.71 23.71 -4.05
CA PHE A 349 2.10 23.38 -3.73
C PHE A 349 2.80 24.50 -2.95
N LEU A 350 2.51 25.77 -3.24
CA LEU A 350 3.11 26.93 -2.58
C LEU A 350 2.44 27.27 -1.25
N GLU A 351 1.36 26.60 -0.87
CA GLU A 351 0.68 26.82 0.40
C GLU A 351 1.66 26.59 1.58
N GLY A 352 1.88 27.62 2.37
CA GLY A 352 2.84 27.59 3.48
C GLY A 352 4.31 27.87 3.09
N ILE A 353 4.63 28.14 1.83
CA ILE A 353 5.97 28.49 1.36
C ILE A 353 6.13 30.01 1.37
N ALA A 354 7.06 30.51 2.18
CA ALA A 354 7.25 31.97 2.36
C ALA A 354 7.92 32.66 1.16
N ASP A 355 8.75 31.94 0.38
CA ASP A 355 9.51 32.50 -0.76
C ASP A 355 9.26 31.63 -2.02
N ALA A 356 8.26 32.03 -2.80
CA ALA A 356 7.89 31.36 -4.05
C ALA A 356 8.98 31.47 -5.14
N GLU A 357 9.79 32.55 -5.16
CA GLU A 357 10.86 32.73 -6.13
C GLU A 357 12.03 31.78 -5.84
N ALA A 358 12.40 31.61 -4.57
CA ALA A 358 13.43 30.65 -4.19
C ALA A 358 13.00 29.21 -4.51
N GLU A 359 11.73 28.86 -4.25
CA GLU A 359 11.21 27.51 -4.56
C GLU A 359 11.10 27.27 -6.07
N PHE A 360 10.75 28.28 -6.85
CA PHE A 360 10.79 28.21 -8.32
C PHE A 360 12.21 27.89 -8.83
N LYS A 361 13.23 28.62 -8.36
CA LYS A 361 14.63 28.38 -8.74
C LYS A 361 15.08 26.96 -8.39
N LYS A 362 14.66 26.46 -7.25
CA LYS A 362 14.94 25.10 -6.82
C LYS A 362 14.27 24.04 -7.71
N CYS A 363 13.00 24.22 -8.06
CA CYS A 363 12.29 23.34 -8.98
C CYS A 363 12.92 23.33 -10.38
N VAL A 364 13.35 24.48 -10.90
CA VAL A 364 14.07 24.59 -12.18
C VAL A 364 15.40 23.83 -12.13
N HIS A 365 16.17 23.99 -11.07
CA HIS A 365 17.46 23.29 -10.90
C HIS A 365 17.28 21.76 -10.85
N GLU A 366 16.28 21.27 -10.11
CA GLU A 366 15.98 19.84 -10.04
C GLU A 366 15.47 19.31 -11.40
N LEU A 367 14.66 20.07 -12.14
CA LEU A 367 14.22 19.71 -13.49
C LEU A 367 15.40 19.56 -14.46
N GLN A 368 16.37 20.48 -14.40
CA GLN A 368 17.60 20.41 -15.20
C GLN A 368 18.43 19.16 -14.88
N LYS A 369 18.54 18.78 -13.61
CA LYS A 369 19.21 17.55 -13.18
C LYS A 369 18.52 16.29 -13.74
N GLU A 370 17.20 16.21 -13.63
CA GLU A 370 16.45 15.06 -14.16
C GLU A 370 16.60 14.96 -15.68
N HIS A 371 16.53 16.07 -16.41
CA HIS A 371 16.76 16.09 -17.87
C HIS A 371 18.17 15.61 -18.26
N THR A 372 19.20 16.06 -17.53
CA THR A 372 20.58 15.65 -17.78
C THR A 372 20.76 14.15 -17.53
N LYS A 373 20.18 13.64 -16.46
CA LYS A 373 20.19 12.22 -16.12
C LYS A 373 19.52 11.35 -17.19
N GLU A 374 18.40 11.81 -17.72
CA GLU A 374 17.67 11.13 -18.81
C GLU A 374 18.52 11.09 -20.10
N LYS A 375 19.16 12.21 -20.48
CA LYS A 375 20.08 12.25 -21.62
C LYS A 375 21.27 11.29 -21.43
N MET A 376 21.86 11.24 -20.25
CA MET A 376 22.95 10.31 -19.96
C MET A 376 22.49 8.85 -20.08
N ASN A 377 21.30 8.51 -19.60
CA ASN A 377 20.76 7.15 -19.72
C ASN A 377 20.54 6.75 -21.20
N ILE A 378 19.99 7.67 -22.02
CA ILE A 378 19.81 7.42 -23.46
C ILE A 378 21.13 7.24 -24.17
N LEU A 379 22.15 8.05 -23.85
CA LEU A 379 23.49 7.91 -24.41
C LEU A 379 24.16 6.59 -24.00
N SER A 380 24.03 6.20 -22.73
CA SER A 380 24.56 4.93 -22.22
C SER A 380 23.92 3.74 -22.94
N GLN A 381 22.60 3.76 -23.16
CA GLN A 381 21.90 2.71 -23.91
C GLN A 381 22.37 2.65 -25.39
N LYS A 382 22.59 3.79 -26.03
CA LYS A 382 23.12 3.84 -27.40
C LYS A 382 24.53 3.30 -27.49
N ILE A 383 25.38 3.53 -26.49
CA ILE A 383 26.75 2.99 -26.42
C ILE A 383 26.74 1.47 -26.23
N ILE A 384 25.78 0.93 -25.48
CA ILE A 384 25.67 -0.52 -25.26
C ILE A 384 25.14 -1.24 -26.51
N LEU A 385 24.39 -0.57 -27.36
CA LEU A 385 23.79 -1.13 -28.58
C LEU A 385 24.65 -0.92 -29.84
N ALA A 386 25.73 -0.13 -29.76
CA ALA A 386 26.75 0.08 -30.80
C ALA A 386 27.97 -0.79 -30.55
#